data_6b2a0f5fc6944a922d4af0067f827b3f
#
_entry.id   6b2a0f5fc6944a922d4af0067f827b3f
#
_cell.length_a   1.000
_cell.length_b   1.000
_cell.length_c   1.000
_cell.angle_alpha   90.00
_cell.angle_beta   90.00
_cell.angle_gamma   90.00
#
_symmetry.space_group_name_H-M   'P 1'
#
loop_
_entity.id
_entity.type
_entity.pdbx_description
1 polymer ?
#
loop_
_entity_poly.entity_id
_entity_poly.type
_entity_poly.pdbx_seq_one_letter_code
_entity_poly.pdbx_strand_id
1 'polypeptide(L)'
;MAINVRSEIKPLKKVLLHRPGKELLNLTPDTLGRLLFDDIPFLKVAQQEHDAFAQILKDNGVEVVYLEDLAAETIGQCPDLRKKFIEQFIVEGGVYTEEYQKALFEFFDAYKDNKELILKTMEGVRYGELKVSSESLVTKINDDKDELILDPMPNLYFTRDPFASIGNGVSMNRMYSVTRNRETIYADYIFKYHNDYKGKVPYFYERDNKFHIEGGDILNLNDKVLAIGISQRTESAAIDKIAKNVFASADSTIETILAFRIPSSRAFMHLDTVFTQIDYDKFTIHPNIMGPLEVYELTKNGDEVEIKLLTDTLKSILEKYLGVPDVKLIKCGGEDRIAAEREQWNDGSNTLCIAPGVIVVYERNDVSNALLREAGLKVLEMPSAELSRGRGGPRCMSMPLVRED
;
A
#
# COMPACT_ATOMS: atom_id res chain seq x y z
N MET A 1 -5.23 -5.92 -20.41
CA MET A 1 -5.36 -4.53 -19.94
C MET A 1 -4.16 -4.25 -19.03
N ALA A 2 -3.71 -2.99 -18.97
CA ALA A 2 -2.57 -2.62 -18.13
C ALA A 2 -2.93 -2.70 -16.63
N ILE A 3 -4.07 -2.10 -16.27
CA ILE A 3 -4.70 -2.19 -14.94
C ILE A 3 -6.17 -2.58 -15.13
N ASN A 4 -6.67 -3.47 -14.29
CA ASN A 4 -8.09 -3.81 -14.20
C ASN A 4 -8.43 -4.34 -12.81
N VAL A 5 -8.82 -3.46 -11.91
CA VAL A 5 -9.19 -3.82 -10.53
C VAL A 5 -10.53 -3.15 -10.18
N ARG A 6 -11.62 -3.86 -10.45
CA ARG A 6 -12.99 -3.38 -10.24
C ARG A 6 -13.69 -4.02 -9.04
N SER A 7 -12.95 -4.79 -8.25
CA SER A 7 -13.49 -5.51 -7.09
C SER A 7 -12.36 -5.92 -6.15
N GLU A 8 -12.63 -6.03 -4.86
CA GLU A 8 -11.72 -6.63 -3.89
C GLU A 8 -11.69 -8.16 -3.95
N ILE A 9 -12.75 -8.80 -4.51
CA ILE A 9 -12.98 -10.24 -4.35
C ILE A 9 -12.92 -11.06 -5.64
N LYS A 10 -13.08 -10.46 -6.81
CA LYS A 10 -13.01 -11.21 -8.08
C LYS A 10 -11.63 -11.85 -8.27
N PRO A 11 -11.53 -12.96 -9.04
CA PRO A 11 -10.28 -13.71 -9.18
C PRO A 11 -9.07 -12.82 -9.51
N LEU A 12 -8.07 -12.87 -8.65
CA LEU A 12 -6.82 -12.12 -8.81
C LEU A 12 -5.97 -12.79 -9.89
N LYS A 13 -5.54 -12.02 -10.88
CA LYS A 13 -4.74 -12.53 -12.01
C LYS A 13 -3.31 -12.03 -11.98
N LYS A 14 -3.09 -10.78 -11.56
CA LYS A 14 -1.76 -10.18 -11.48
C LYS A 14 -1.63 -9.29 -10.27
N VAL A 15 -0.55 -9.44 -9.53
CA VAL A 15 -0.28 -8.70 -8.31
C VAL A 15 1.16 -8.20 -8.26
N LEU A 16 1.34 -6.96 -7.79
CA LEU A 16 2.64 -6.39 -7.50
C LEU A 16 3.00 -6.66 -6.04
N LEU A 17 4.20 -7.19 -5.82
CA LEU A 17 4.83 -7.38 -4.51
C LEU A 17 6.18 -6.67 -4.46
N HIS A 18 6.73 -6.53 -3.26
CA HIS A 18 8.14 -6.23 -3.03
C HIS A 18 8.65 -7.18 -1.94
N ARG A 19 9.68 -7.96 -2.25
CA ARG A 19 10.29 -8.87 -1.30
C ARG A 19 11.17 -8.11 -0.32
N PRO A 20 10.95 -8.18 1.01
CA PRO A 20 11.77 -7.46 1.98
C PRO A 20 13.28 -7.67 1.74
N GLY A 21 14.03 -6.58 1.70
CA GLY A 21 15.44 -6.56 1.38
C GLY A 21 16.29 -5.92 2.47
N LYS A 22 17.46 -5.43 2.08
CA LYS A 22 18.44 -4.85 3.02
C LYS A 22 17.97 -3.55 3.69
N GLU A 23 16.90 -2.94 3.22
CA GLU A 23 16.24 -1.80 3.87
C GLU A 23 15.85 -2.12 5.33
N LEU A 24 15.55 -3.38 5.65
CA LEU A 24 15.28 -3.81 7.02
C LEU A 24 16.55 -3.89 7.90
N LEU A 25 17.74 -4.02 7.30
CA LEU A 25 19.00 -4.09 8.06
C LEU A 25 19.47 -2.72 8.56
N ASN A 26 18.89 -1.64 8.08
CA ASN A 26 19.18 -0.28 8.53
C ASN A 26 18.17 0.26 9.56
N LEU A 27 17.27 -0.62 10.06
CA LEU A 27 16.41 -0.32 11.19
C LEU A 27 17.19 -0.45 12.49
N THR A 28 17.13 0.59 13.33
CA THR A 28 17.67 0.61 14.68
C THR A 28 16.58 1.10 15.64
N PRO A 29 16.67 0.82 16.96
CA PRO A 29 15.67 1.30 17.92
C PRO A 29 15.42 2.81 17.81
N ASP A 30 16.46 3.60 17.55
CA ASP A 30 16.37 5.06 17.45
C ASP A 30 15.67 5.53 16.17
N THR A 31 15.66 4.72 15.11
CA THR A 31 15.04 5.06 13.83
C THR A 31 13.61 4.55 13.66
N LEU A 32 13.15 3.62 14.50
CA LEU A 32 11.82 2.99 14.37
C LEU A 32 10.70 4.02 14.29
N GLY A 33 10.64 4.96 15.22
CA GLY A 33 9.58 5.97 15.25
C GLY A 33 9.57 6.86 14.01
N ARG A 34 10.74 7.29 13.51
CA ARG A 34 10.90 8.12 12.32
C ARG A 34 10.55 7.38 11.04
N LEU A 35 10.90 6.10 10.96
CA LEU A 35 10.65 5.25 9.81
C LEU A 35 9.28 4.56 9.85
N LEU A 36 8.45 4.86 10.86
CA LEU A 36 7.11 4.31 11.05
C LEU A 36 7.09 2.77 11.09
N PHE A 37 8.08 2.19 11.76
CA PHE A 37 8.17 0.76 11.98
C PHE A 37 8.05 0.45 13.48
N ASP A 38 7.43 -0.68 13.85
CA ASP A 38 7.13 -0.93 15.27
C ASP A 38 8.15 -1.85 15.97
N ASP A 39 8.91 -2.62 15.17
CA ASP A 39 9.92 -3.57 15.69
C ASP A 39 10.98 -3.86 14.62
N ILE A 40 12.02 -4.59 14.96
CA ILE A 40 13.11 -4.96 14.05
C ILE A 40 12.94 -6.41 13.60
N PRO A 41 12.50 -6.67 12.36
CA PRO A 41 12.34 -8.02 11.85
C PRO A 41 13.68 -8.70 11.59
N PHE A 42 13.72 -10.02 11.78
CA PHE A 42 14.83 -10.84 11.31
C PHE A 42 14.70 -11.08 9.79
N LEU A 43 15.46 -10.34 9.00
CA LEU A 43 15.35 -10.30 7.53
C LEU A 43 15.25 -11.69 6.88
N LYS A 44 16.10 -12.65 7.29
CA LYS A 44 16.11 -13.99 6.69
C LYS A 44 14.78 -14.72 6.85
N VAL A 45 14.13 -14.60 8.00
CA VAL A 45 12.82 -15.21 8.26
C VAL A 45 11.72 -14.42 7.56
N ALA A 46 11.76 -13.08 7.62
CA ALA A 46 10.82 -12.23 6.89
C ALA A 46 10.81 -12.54 5.37
N GLN A 47 11.98 -12.82 4.79
CA GLN A 47 12.09 -13.24 3.39
C GLN A 47 11.47 -14.62 3.14
N GLN A 48 11.67 -15.57 4.02
CA GLN A 48 11.07 -16.92 3.90
C GLN A 48 9.54 -16.85 4.00
N GLU A 49 9.01 -16.04 4.91
CA GLU A 49 7.58 -15.80 5.06
C GLU A 49 6.99 -15.12 3.82
N HIS A 50 7.67 -14.11 3.27
CA HIS A 50 7.25 -13.43 2.05
C HIS A 50 7.34 -14.36 0.81
N ASP A 51 8.35 -15.22 0.72
CA ASP A 51 8.47 -16.22 -0.34
C ASP A 51 7.32 -17.24 -0.26
N ALA A 52 6.91 -17.64 0.95
CA ALA A 52 5.75 -18.50 1.16
C ALA A 52 4.46 -17.80 0.72
N PHE A 53 4.29 -16.51 1.04
CA PHE A 53 3.17 -15.71 0.56
C PHE A 53 3.10 -15.66 -0.97
N ALA A 54 4.21 -15.32 -1.62
CA ALA A 54 4.30 -15.30 -3.08
C ALA A 54 4.01 -16.67 -3.70
N GLN A 55 4.43 -17.76 -3.05
CA GLN A 55 4.18 -19.12 -3.52
C GLN A 55 2.69 -19.50 -3.42
N ILE A 56 2.01 -19.15 -2.32
CA ILE A 56 0.55 -19.32 -2.19
C ILE A 56 -0.18 -18.63 -3.36
N LEU A 57 0.21 -17.42 -3.73
CA LEU A 57 -0.41 -16.71 -4.85
C LEU A 57 -0.17 -17.42 -6.18
N LYS A 58 1.06 -17.84 -6.46
CA LYS A 58 1.43 -18.57 -7.67
C LYS A 58 0.71 -19.92 -7.79
N ASP A 59 0.60 -20.68 -6.70
CA ASP A 59 -0.09 -21.97 -6.64
C ASP A 59 -1.60 -21.84 -6.90
N ASN A 60 -2.16 -20.64 -6.68
CA ASN A 60 -3.54 -20.31 -7.01
C ASN A 60 -3.69 -19.56 -8.36
N GLY A 61 -2.67 -19.60 -9.23
CA GLY A 61 -2.72 -19.11 -10.61
C GLY A 61 -2.58 -17.59 -10.74
N VAL A 62 -2.04 -16.91 -9.72
CA VAL A 62 -1.78 -15.46 -9.76
C VAL A 62 -0.39 -15.18 -10.31
N GLU A 63 -0.29 -14.32 -11.32
CA GLU A 63 0.97 -13.77 -11.79
C GLU A 63 1.54 -12.80 -10.75
N VAL A 64 2.69 -13.13 -10.19
CA VAL A 64 3.41 -12.26 -9.25
C VAL A 64 4.50 -11.50 -9.98
N VAL A 65 4.44 -10.17 -9.91
CA VAL A 65 5.50 -9.27 -10.41
C VAL A 65 6.09 -8.49 -9.25
N TYR A 66 7.36 -8.12 -9.36
CA TYR A 66 8.07 -7.43 -8.29
C TYR A 66 8.33 -5.97 -8.64
N LEU A 67 8.15 -5.08 -7.66
CA LEU A 67 8.34 -3.63 -7.80
C LEU A 67 9.74 -3.29 -8.30
N GLU A 68 10.76 -3.93 -7.72
CA GLU A 68 12.16 -3.74 -8.06
C GLU A 68 12.47 -4.16 -9.50
N ASP A 69 11.83 -5.21 -10.01
CA ASP A 69 12.03 -5.68 -11.40
C ASP A 69 11.41 -4.69 -12.39
N LEU A 70 10.15 -4.32 -12.19
CA LEU A 70 9.47 -3.35 -13.06
C LEU A 70 10.14 -1.97 -13.02
N ALA A 71 10.61 -1.51 -11.86
CA ALA A 71 11.34 -0.25 -11.75
C ALA A 71 12.68 -0.30 -12.49
N ALA A 72 13.43 -1.39 -12.33
CA ALA A 72 14.70 -1.62 -13.03
C ALA A 72 14.53 -1.67 -14.56
N GLU A 73 13.53 -2.41 -15.05
CA GLU A 73 13.15 -2.46 -16.45
C GLU A 73 12.79 -1.06 -16.97
N THR A 74 12.04 -0.30 -16.19
CA THR A 74 11.61 1.05 -16.56
C THR A 74 12.80 1.99 -16.76
N ILE A 75 13.68 2.11 -15.78
CA ILE A 75 14.85 3.01 -15.88
C ILE A 75 15.88 2.53 -16.89
N GLY A 76 15.89 1.24 -17.19
CA GLY A 76 16.76 0.62 -18.18
C GLY A 76 16.38 0.93 -19.64
N GLN A 77 15.20 1.51 -19.90
CA GLN A 77 14.73 1.78 -21.25
C GLN A 77 15.58 2.83 -22.00
N CYS A 78 16.10 3.81 -21.28
CA CYS A 78 17.07 4.77 -21.83
C CYS A 78 17.96 5.40 -20.75
N PRO A 79 19.21 5.80 -21.09
CA PRO A 79 20.13 6.42 -20.14
C PRO A 79 19.61 7.71 -19.50
N ASP A 80 18.89 8.52 -20.26
CA ASP A 80 18.32 9.79 -19.76
C ASP A 80 17.26 9.56 -18.67
N LEU A 81 16.46 8.51 -18.81
CA LEU A 81 15.45 8.15 -17.80
C LEU A 81 16.11 7.66 -16.52
N ARG A 82 17.18 6.86 -16.63
CA ARG A 82 17.96 6.40 -15.49
C ARG A 82 18.60 7.58 -14.74
N LYS A 83 19.21 8.51 -15.47
CA LYS A 83 19.80 9.73 -14.90
C LYS A 83 18.73 10.56 -14.18
N LYS A 84 17.60 10.82 -14.83
CA LYS A 84 16.48 11.55 -14.26
C LYS A 84 15.96 10.91 -12.96
N PHE A 85 15.85 9.58 -12.92
CA PHE A 85 15.45 8.86 -11.73
C PHE A 85 16.41 9.09 -10.57
N ILE A 86 17.73 8.95 -10.80
CA ILE A 86 18.75 9.14 -9.76
C ILE A 86 18.71 10.57 -9.21
N GLU A 87 18.67 11.58 -10.08
CA GLU A 87 18.62 12.99 -9.69
C GLU A 87 17.37 13.31 -8.86
N GLN A 88 16.20 12.86 -9.32
CA GLN A 88 14.94 13.05 -8.59
C GLN A 88 14.95 12.33 -7.24
N PHE A 89 15.44 11.09 -7.20
CA PHE A 89 15.50 10.28 -5.98
C PHE A 89 16.36 10.94 -4.90
N ILE A 90 17.51 11.53 -5.27
CA ILE A 90 18.41 12.24 -4.36
C ILE A 90 17.72 13.47 -3.76
N VAL A 91 17.08 14.27 -4.60
CA VAL A 91 16.37 15.49 -4.17
C VAL A 91 15.20 15.14 -3.25
N GLU A 92 14.40 14.14 -3.60
CA GLU A 92 13.28 13.67 -2.76
C GLU A 92 13.78 13.02 -1.45
N GLY A 93 15.02 12.58 -1.42
CA GLY A 93 15.71 12.12 -0.21
C GLY A 93 16.07 13.25 0.77
N GLY A 94 15.83 14.52 0.39
CA GLY A 94 16.15 15.67 1.23
C GLY A 94 17.59 16.13 1.15
N VAL A 95 18.37 15.63 0.20
CA VAL A 95 19.77 16.03 0.01
C VAL A 95 19.83 17.21 -0.98
N TYR A 96 20.17 18.41 -0.45
CA TYR A 96 20.17 19.66 -1.23
C TYR A 96 21.58 20.26 -1.40
N THR A 97 22.61 19.76 -0.71
CA THR A 97 23.98 20.24 -0.84
C THR A 97 24.62 19.66 -2.10
N GLU A 98 25.24 20.50 -2.91
CA GLU A 98 25.82 20.12 -4.21
C GLU A 98 26.86 19.01 -4.09
N GLU A 99 27.72 19.05 -3.07
CA GLU A 99 28.77 18.05 -2.85
C GLU A 99 28.18 16.65 -2.63
N TYR A 100 27.15 16.56 -1.79
CA TYR A 100 26.51 15.27 -1.53
C TYR A 100 25.60 14.83 -2.66
N GLN A 101 24.91 15.74 -3.36
CA GLN A 101 24.15 15.39 -4.55
C GLN A 101 25.08 14.77 -5.62
N LYS A 102 26.24 15.39 -5.86
CA LYS A 102 27.22 14.88 -6.80
C LYS A 102 27.78 13.52 -6.37
N ALA A 103 28.17 13.39 -5.11
CA ALA A 103 28.70 12.15 -4.57
C ALA A 103 27.68 10.99 -4.64
N LEU A 104 26.42 11.26 -4.30
CA LEU A 104 25.34 10.29 -4.42
C LEU A 104 25.04 9.93 -5.87
N PHE A 105 25.05 10.91 -6.77
CA PHE A 105 24.86 10.63 -8.19
C PHE A 105 25.97 9.71 -8.72
N GLU A 106 27.24 10.02 -8.46
CA GLU A 106 28.37 9.19 -8.86
C GLU A 106 28.30 7.79 -8.22
N PHE A 107 27.88 7.71 -6.96
CA PHE A 107 27.69 6.45 -6.24
C PHE A 107 26.63 5.56 -6.90
N PHE A 108 25.43 6.10 -7.17
CA PHE A 108 24.35 5.35 -7.81
C PHE A 108 24.63 5.05 -9.28
N ASP A 109 25.26 5.97 -10.01
CA ASP A 109 25.60 5.77 -11.43
C ASP A 109 26.68 4.69 -11.66
N ALA A 110 27.48 4.40 -10.63
CA ALA A 110 28.46 3.32 -10.67
C ALA A 110 27.85 1.91 -10.75
N TYR A 111 26.61 1.73 -10.31
CA TYR A 111 25.90 0.45 -10.44
C TYR A 111 25.65 0.13 -11.91
N LYS A 112 26.11 -1.04 -12.37
CA LYS A 112 25.92 -1.47 -13.77
C LYS A 112 24.58 -2.18 -13.99
N ASP A 113 24.10 -2.88 -12.98
CA ASP A 113 22.80 -3.53 -12.96
C ASP A 113 21.74 -2.58 -12.41
N ASN A 114 20.65 -2.38 -13.17
CA ASN A 114 19.58 -1.47 -12.76
C ASN A 114 18.78 -2.00 -11.56
N LYS A 115 18.66 -3.32 -11.41
CA LYS A 115 17.98 -3.92 -10.25
C LYS A 115 18.80 -3.71 -8.99
N GLU A 116 20.12 -3.88 -9.05
CA GLU A 116 21.01 -3.58 -7.93
C GLU A 116 20.94 -2.08 -7.56
N LEU A 117 20.90 -1.19 -8.55
CA LEU A 117 20.68 0.24 -8.32
C LEU A 117 19.37 0.49 -7.59
N ILE A 118 18.25 -0.03 -8.09
CA ILE A 118 16.92 0.13 -7.46
C ILE A 118 16.93 -0.40 -6.02
N LEU A 119 17.43 -1.61 -5.80
CA LEU A 119 17.52 -2.18 -4.46
C LEU A 119 18.40 -1.32 -3.52
N LYS A 120 19.49 -0.73 -4.05
CA LYS A 120 20.32 0.16 -3.23
C LYS A 120 19.61 1.46 -2.87
N THR A 121 18.76 2.00 -3.74
CA THR A 121 17.94 3.16 -3.39
C THR A 121 16.93 2.85 -2.27
N MET A 122 16.43 1.62 -2.21
CA MET A 122 15.52 1.16 -1.14
C MET A 122 16.25 0.92 0.19
N GLU A 123 17.47 0.36 0.12
CA GLU A 123 18.32 0.06 1.28
C GLU A 123 18.71 1.31 2.09
N GLY A 124 18.80 2.47 1.43
CA GLY A 124 19.38 3.68 2.00
C GLY A 124 20.90 3.75 1.82
N VAL A 125 21.48 4.89 2.18
CA VAL A 125 22.92 5.16 2.02
C VAL A 125 23.47 5.81 3.30
N ARG A 126 24.63 5.32 3.76
CA ARG A 126 25.36 5.92 4.89
C ARG A 126 26.42 6.90 4.39
N TYR A 127 26.77 7.89 5.18
CA TYR A 127 27.86 8.82 4.84
C TYR A 127 29.18 8.09 4.54
N GLY A 128 29.48 7.02 5.25
CA GLY A 128 30.70 6.23 5.04
C GLY A 128 30.81 5.48 3.73
N GLU A 129 29.71 5.34 2.98
CA GLU A 129 29.71 4.70 1.65
C GLU A 129 30.10 5.70 0.55
N LEU A 130 30.08 7.00 0.85
CA LEU A 130 30.37 8.05 -0.13
C LEU A 130 31.81 8.50 -0.09
N LYS A 131 32.34 8.87 -1.26
CA LYS A 131 33.63 9.54 -1.42
C LYS A 131 33.38 11.02 -1.64
N VAL A 132 33.43 11.80 -0.56
CA VAL A 132 33.29 13.25 -0.64
C VAL A 132 34.63 13.89 -0.24
N SER A 133 35.21 14.66 -1.16
CA SER A 133 36.36 15.50 -0.90
C SER A 133 35.95 16.96 -1.02
N SER A 134 35.60 17.59 0.07
CA SER A 134 35.23 19.01 0.10
C SER A 134 35.74 19.64 1.39
N GLU A 135 36.09 20.93 1.32
CA GLU A 135 36.47 21.75 2.46
C GLU A 135 35.26 22.46 3.09
N SER A 136 34.04 22.10 2.66
CA SER A 136 32.81 22.71 3.18
C SER A 136 32.55 22.31 4.65
N LEU A 137 31.83 23.17 5.39
CA LEU A 137 31.51 22.92 6.79
C LEU A 137 30.69 21.64 6.95
N VAL A 138 29.76 21.38 6.05
CA VAL A 138 28.89 20.21 6.09
C VAL A 138 29.67 18.90 5.98
N THR A 139 30.75 18.86 5.18
CA THR A 139 31.59 17.68 5.04
C THR A 139 32.59 17.50 6.19
N LYS A 140 32.90 18.59 6.88
CA LYS A 140 33.79 18.56 8.07
C LYS A 140 33.09 18.19 9.38
N ILE A 141 31.78 18.48 9.46
CA ILE A 141 30.97 18.16 10.66
C ILE A 141 30.45 16.73 10.61
N ASN A 142 30.11 16.22 9.42
CA ASN A 142 29.56 14.86 9.25
C ASN A 142 30.71 13.84 9.30
N ASP A 143 31.19 13.54 10.50
CA ASP A 143 32.26 12.57 10.77
C ASP A 143 31.72 11.17 11.13
N ASP A 144 30.44 11.04 11.47
CA ASP A 144 29.82 9.75 11.73
C ASP A 144 29.53 9.03 10.39
N LYS A 145 30.36 8.02 10.12
CA LYS A 145 30.27 7.22 8.89
C LYS A 145 29.08 6.28 8.87
N ASP A 146 28.49 5.96 10.00
CA ASP A 146 27.36 5.04 10.13
C ASP A 146 26.02 5.78 10.06
N GLU A 147 26.01 7.10 10.13
CA GLU A 147 24.81 7.91 9.96
C GLU A 147 24.29 7.83 8.52
N LEU A 148 22.94 7.84 8.38
CA LEU A 148 22.25 7.75 7.10
C LEU A 148 22.11 9.13 6.45
N ILE A 149 22.67 9.30 5.24
CA ILE A 149 22.38 10.45 4.39
C ILE A 149 21.08 10.26 3.58
N LEU A 150 20.74 9.03 3.25
CA LEU A 150 19.46 8.64 2.68
C LEU A 150 18.83 7.53 3.51
N ASP A 151 17.64 7.79 4.03
CA ASP A 151 16.89 6.81 4.81
C ASP A 151 16.55 5.55 4.02
N PRO A 152 16.54 4.37 4.67
CA PRO A 152 15.96 3.16 4.09
C PRO A 152 14.44 3.28 3.96
N MET A 153 13.85 2.39 3.19
CA MET A 153 12.40 2.31 2.98
C MET A 153 11.82 0.98 3.51
N PRO A 154 11.83 0.74 4.83
CA PRO A 154 11.45 -0.55 5.40
C PRO A 154 9.99 -0.92 5.17
N ASN A 155 9.12 0.07 4.91
CA ASN A 155 7.69 -0.16 4.65
C ASN A 155 7.36 -0.53 3.19
N LEU A 156 8.34 -0.60 2.29
CA LEU A 156 8.09 -0.85 0.86
C LEU A 156 7.45 -2.20 0.55
N TYR A 157 7.65 -3.21 1.40
CA TYR A 157 6.96 -4.48 1.20
C TYR A 157 5.44 -4.39 1.41
N PHE A 158 4.93 -3.27 1.97
CA PHE A 158 3.53 -2.87 1.95
C PHE A 158 3.23 -2.12 0.65
N THR A 159 3.22 -2.84 -0.46
CA THR A 159 3.02 -2.27 -1.81
C THR A 159 1.65 -1.63 -2.01
N ARG A 160 0.73 -1.83 -1.07
CA ARG A 160 -0.63 -1.28 -1.09
C ARG A 160 -0.67 0.23 -0.92
N ASP A 161 0.21 0.81 -0.08
CA ASP A 161 0.09 2.18 0.38
C ASP A 161 0.54 3.24 -0.63
N PRO A 162 1.68 3.07 -1.37
CA PRO A 162 2.21 4.10 -2.25
C PRO A 162 1.33 4.45 -3.44
N PHE A 163 0.48 3.54 -3.87
CA PHE A 163 -0.54 3.77 -4.90
C PHE A 163 -1.68 2.78 -4.75
N ALA A 164 -2.83 3.07 -5.37
CA ALA A 164 -3.95 2.14 -5.41
C ALA A 164 -4.53 2.01 -6.81
N SER A 165 -4.80 0.78 -7.24
CA SER A 165 -5.56 0.49 -8.45
C SER A 165 -7.04 0.81 -8.22
N ILE A 166 -7.65 1.60 -9.10
CA ILE A 166 -9.06 1.96 -9.09
C ILE A 166 -9.61 1.69 -10.49
N GLY A 167 -10.43 0.66 -10.66
CA GLY A 167 -10.94 0.29 -11.98
C GLY A 167 -9.80 0.00 -12.96
N ASN A 168 -9.69 0.80 -14.01
CA ASN A 168 -8.64 0.73 -15.04
C ASN A 168 -7.50 1.74 -14.85
N GLY A 169 -7.53 2.52 -13.78
CA GLY A 169 -6.55 3.57 -13.47
C GLY A 169 -5.95 3.43 -12.06
N VAL A 170 -5.25 4.47 -11.65
CA VAL A 170 -4.55 4.50 -10.35
C VAL A 170 -4.78 5.81 -9.60
N SER A 171 -4.80 5.71 -8.28
CA SER A 171 -4.47 6.80 -7.37
C SER A 171 -2.97 6.72 -7.09
N MET A 172 -2.17 7.66 -7.59
CA MET A 172 -0.77 7.80 -7.21
C MET A 172 -0.72 8.65 -5.94
N ASN A 173 -0.38 8.03 -4.83
CA ASN A 173 -0.67 8.58 -3.52
C ASN A 173 0.34 9.65 -3.08
N ARG A 174 -0.14 10.60 -2.28
CA ARG A 174 0.67 11.43 -1.41
C ARG A 174 0.67 10.78 -0.04
N MET A 175 1.81 10.27 0.41
CA MET A 175 1.90 9.61 1.70
C MET A 175 1.76 10.61 2.86
N TYR A 176 1.14 10.17 3.96
CA TYR A 176 1.03 10.94 5.20
C TYR A 176 2.40 11.34 5.75
N SER A 177 3.33 10.40 5.81
CA SER A 177 4.69 10.66 6.25
C SER A 177 5.58 11.12 5.10
N VAL A 178 6.29 12.23 5.31
CA VAL A 178 7.30 12.71 4.35
C VAL A 178 8.37 11.64 4.10
N THR A 179 8.76 10.88 5.13
CA THR A 179 9.75 9.81 5.00
C THR A 179 9.31 8.73 4.01
N ARG A 180 8.01 8.36 4.03
CA ARG A 180 7.45 7.36 3.12
C ARG A 180 7.10 7.90 1.74
N ASN A 181 7.02 9.22 1.55
CA ASN A 181 6.57 9.77 0.27
C ASN A 181 7.46 9.37 -0.91
N ARG A 182 8.77 9.14 -0.68
CA ARG A 182 9.68 8.62 -1.71
C ARG A 182 9.31 7.22 -2.22
N GLU A 183 8.61 6.41 -1.42
CA GLU A 183 8.16 5.07 -1.85
C GLU A 183 7.32 5.13 -3.11
N THR A 184 6.63 6.24 -3.37
CA THR A 184 5.76 6.42 -4.53
C THR A 184 6.52 6.62 -5.85
N ILE A 185 7.83 6.95 -5.81
CA ILE A 185 8.63 7.24 -7.01
C ILE A 185 8.70 6.04 -7.97
N TYR A 186 8.81 4.82 -7.44
CA TYR A 186 8.95 3.62 -8.26
C TYR A 186 7.70 3.38 -9.11
N ALA A 187 6.52 3.38 -8.48
CA ALA A 187 5.26 3.19 -9.20
C ALA A 187 4.98 4.34 -10.17
N ASP A 188 5.32 5.58 -9.81
CA ASP A 188 5.17 6.76 -10.68
C ASP A 188 6.01 6.60 -11.96
N TYR A 189 7.27 6.14 -11.84
CA TYR A 189 8.11 5.85 -13.01
C TYR A 189 7.56 4.69 -13.83
N ILE A 190 7.11 3.61 -13.19
CA ILE A 190 6.53 2.45 -13.88
C ILE A 190 5.33 2.89 -14.72
N PHE A 191 4.34 3.56 -14.14
CA PHE A 191 3.13 3.94 -14.88
C PHE A 191 3.34 5.03 -15.92
N LYS A 192 4.31 5.93 -15.71
CA LYS A 192 4.62 7.01 -16.68
C LYS A 192 5.50 6.56 -17.83
N TYR A 193 6.40 5.59 -17.62
CA TYR A 193 7.46 5.31 -18.59
C TYR A 193 7.53 3.85 -19.05
N HIS A 194 7.13 2.86 -18.25
CA HIS A 194 7.21 1.45 -18.65
C HIS A 194 6.31 1.14 -19.84
N ASN A 195 6.82 0.39 -20.82
CA ASN A 195 6.15 0.10 -22.09
C ASN A 195 4.77 -0.54 -21.95
N ASP A 196 4.56 -1.34 -20.90
CA ASP A 196 3.27 -1.99 -20.66
C ASP A 196 2.20 -1.03 -20.12
N TYR A 197 2.58 0.05 -19.45
CA TYR A 197 1.68 0.94 -18.71
C TYR A 197 1.59 2.35 -19.29
N LYS A 198 2.67 2.86 -19.89
CA LYS A 198 2.75 4.23 -20.42
C LYS A 198 1.60 4.57 -21.36
N GLY A 199 0.85 5.63 -21.01
CA GLY A 199 -0.28 6.12 -21.81
C GLY A 199 -1.52 5.23 -21.77
N LYS A 200 -1.54 4.18 -20.93
CA LYS A 200 -2.64 3.22 -20.84
C LYS A 200 -3.35 3.25 -19.48
N VAL A 201 -2.79 3.96 -18.50
CA VAL A 201 -3.26 4.00 -17.12
C VAL A 201 -3.64 5.43 -16.77
N PRO A 202 -4.92 5.76 -16.63
CA PRO A 202 -5.35 7.07 -16.15
C PRO A 202 -5.00 7.26 -14.67
N TYR A 203 -4.65 8.51 -14.32
CA TYR A 203 -4.37 8.90 -12.95
C TYR A 203 -5.59 9.59 -12.36
N PHE A 204 -6.15 9.06 -11.29
CA PHE A 204 -7.24 9.69 -10.54
C PHE A 204 -6.74 10.56 -9.39
N TYR A 205 -5.49 10.37 -9.00
CA TYR A 205 -4.78 11.20 -8.04
C TYR A 205 -3.30 11.27 -8.40
N GLU A 206 -2.63 12.36 -8.03
CA GLU A 206 -1.21 12.60 -8.32
C GLU A 206 -0.43 12.77 -7.01
N ARG A 207 0.79 12.24 -6.97
CA ARG A 207 1.68 12.24 -5.78
C ARG A 207 2.16 13.63 -5.32
N ASP A 208 2.07 14.63 -6.17
CA ASP A 208 2.43 16.01 -5.89
C ASP A 208 1.29 16.84 -5.26
N ASN A 209 0.12 16.26 -5.09
CA ASN A 209 -0.99 16.88 -4.38
C ASN A 209 -0.59 17.21 -2.93
N LYS A 210 -1.30 18.19 -2.34
CA LYS A 210 -1.04 18.67 -0.97
C LYS A 210 -1.63 17.77 0.10
N PHE A 211 -2.76 17.11 -0.20
CA PHE A 211 -3.50 16.28 0.73
C PHE A 211 -3.02 14.84 0.67
N HIS A 212 -2.85 14.22 1.84
CA HIS A 212 -2.38 12.84 1.88
C HIS A 212 -3.52 11.84 1.72
N ILE A 213 -3.20 10.73 1.06
CA ILE A 213 -4.02 9.54 0.92
C ILE A 213 -3.11 8.33 0.78
N GLU A 214 -3.50 7.19 1.36
CA GLU A 214 -2.76 5.93 1.26
C GLU A 214 -3.69 4.81 0.78
N GLY A 215 -3.14 3.84 0.05
CA GLY A 215 -3.95 2.82 -0.64
C GLY A 215 -4.62 1.80 0.29
N GLY A 216 -4.18 1.69 1.55
CA GLY A 216 -4.87 0.90 2.56
C GLY A 216 -6.29 1.41 2.86
N ASP A 217 -6.56 2.69 2.58
CA ASP A 217 -7.88 3.28 2.72
C ASP A 217 -8.79 3.11 1.49
N ILE A 218 -8.28 2.61 0.35
CA ILE A 218 -9.02 2.52 -0.91
C ILE A 218 -9.41 1.07 -1.19
N LEU A 219 -10.72 0.79 -1.24
CA LEU A 219 -11.29 -0.53 -1.54
C LEU A 219 -12.27 -0.45 -2.71
N ASN A 220 -12.03 -1.24 -3.75
CA ASN A 220 -12.97 -1.40 -4.87
C ASN A 220 -14.05 -2.43 -4.47
N LEU A 221 -15.20 -1.99 -3.94
CA LEU A 221 -16.25 -2.91 -3.49
C LEU A 221 -16.90 -3.64 -4.65
N ASN A 222 -17.15 -2.92 -5.74
CA ASN A 222 -17.58 -3.46 -7.03
C ASN A 222 -17.22 -2.46 -8.16
N ASP A 223 -17.65 -2.74 -9.39
CA ASP A 223 -17.37 -1.92 -10.58
C ASP A 223 -17.92 -0.49 -10.52
N LYS A 224 -18.86 -0.20 -9.60
CA LYS A 224 -19.55 1.08 -9.45
C LYS A 224 -19.29 1.78 -8.12
N VAL A 225 -18.84 1.05 -7.11
CA VAL A 225 -18.74 1.54 -5.72
C VAL A 225 -17.32 1.43 -5.19
N LEU A 226 -16.76 2.57 -4.82
CA LEU A 226 -15.48 2.69 -4.17
C LEU A 226 -15.69 3.04 -2.69
N ALA A 227 -15.06 2.32 -1.78
CA ALA A 227 -15.00 2.69 -0.37
C ALA A 227 -13.65 3.37 -0.07
N ILE A 228 -13.67 4.51 0.62
CA ILE A 228 -12.45 5.21 1.03
C ILE A 228 -12.52 5.58 2.50
N GLY A 229 -11.48 5.22 3.27
CA GLY A 229 -11.36 5.61 4.68
C GLY A 229 -10.95 7.07 4.84
N ILE A 230 -11.61 7.79 5.76
CA ILE A 230 -11.09 9.02 6.37
C ILE A 230 -10.41 8.56 7.65
N SER A 231 -9.08 8.56 7.65
CA SER A 231 -8.27 7.91 8.67
C SER A 231 -7.15 8.82 9.20
N GLN A 232 -6.22 8.25 9.94
CA GLN A 232 -4.96 8.95 10.27
C GLN A 232 -4.15 9.28 9.00
N ARG A 233 -4.26 8.46 7.95
CA ARG A 233 -3.42 8.49 6.76
C ARG A 233 -4.10 9.11 5.54
N THR A 234 -5.41 9.30 5.58
CA THR A 234 -6.17 9.83 4.44
C THR A 234 -7.07 10.99 4.86
N GLU A 235 -6.87 12.14 4.22
CA GLU A 235 -7.64 13.36 4.44
C GLU A 235 -8.90 13.40 3.56
N SER A 236 -9.99 13.95 4.09
CA SER A 236 -11.23 14.15 3.32
C SER A 236 -11.03 14.98 2.06
N ALA A 237 -10.14 15.97 2.08
CA ALA A 237 -9.83 16.80 0.92
C ALA A 237 -9.17 16.01 -0.24
N ALA A 238 -8.45 14.93 0.06
CA ALA A 238 -7.94 14.02 -0.95
C ALA A 238 -9.09 13.22 -1.59
N ILE A 239 -10.07 12.79 -0.79
CA ILE A 239 -11.27 12.08 -1.26
C ILE A 239 -12.10 12.97 -2.18
N ASP A 240 -12.33 14.24 -1.82
CA ASP A 240 -13.02 15.21 -2.68
C ASP A 240 -12.35 15.34 -4.05
N LYS A 241 -11.02 15.32 -4.07
CA LYS A 241 -10.25 15.42 -5.32
C LYS A 241 -10.35 14.16 -6.17
N ILE A 242 -10.25 12.98 -5.53
CA ILE A 242 -10.47 11.69 -6.22
C ILE A 242 -11.89 11.63 -6.79
N ALA A 243 -12.91 12.01 -6.01
CA ALA A 243 -14.30 11.98 -6.45
C ALA A 243 -14.50 12.81 -7.73
N LYS A 244 -13.99 14.05 -7.74
CA LYS A 244 -14.05 14.91 -8.94
C LYS A 244 -13.37 14.26 -10.14
N ASN A 245 -12.18 13.71 -9.98
CA ASN A 245 -11.41 13.13 -11.07
C ASN A 245 -12.06 11.83 -11.59
N VAL A 246 -12.50 10.95 -10.69
CA VAL A 246 -13.14 9.67 -11.03
C VAL A 246 -14.47 9.90 -11.74
N PHE A 247 -15.31 10.84 -11.25
CA PHE A 247 -16.61 11.15 -11.85
C PHE A 247 -16.53 11.95 -13.16
N ALA A 248 -15.44 12.68 -13.38
CA ALA A 248 -15.17 13.39 -14.63
C ALA A 248 -14.59 12.47 -15.73
N SER A 249 -13.98 11.36 -15.35
CA SER A 249 -13.30 10.46 -16.28
C SER A 249 -14.29 9.60 -17.07
N ALA A 250 -14.18 9.63 -18.40
CA ALA A 250 -14.94 8.75 -19.28
C ALA A 250 -14.52 7.27 -19.17
N ASP A 251 -13.33 7.01 -18.64
CA ASP A 251 -12.77 5.66 -18.45
C ASP A 251 -13.21 5.02 -17.13
N SER A 252 -13.77 5.80 -16.21
CA SER A 252 -14.21 5.30 -14.90
C SER A 252 -15.64 4.77 -14.96
N THR A 253 -15.87 3.64 -14.29
CA THR A 253 -17.22 3.08 -14.08
C THR A 253 -17.80 3.41 -12.71
N ILE A 254 -17.01 4.07 -11.84
CA ILE A 254 -17.43 4.40 -10.48
C ILE A 254 -18.52 5.46 -10.48
N GLU A 255 -19.66 5.12 -9.88
CA GLU A 255 -20.84 5.98 -9.74
C GLU A 255 -20.96 6.55 -8.30
N THR A 256 -20.42 5.84 -7.32
CA THR A 256 -20.53 6.18 -5.90
C THR A 256 -19.20 5.98 -5.17
N ILE A 257 -18.85 6.94 -4.32
CA ILE A 257 -17.78 6.78 -3.32
C ILE A 257 -18.43 6.80 -1.93
N LEU A 258 -18.14 5.79 -1.13
CA LEU A 258 -18.50 5.72 0.28
C LEU A 258 -17.29 6.13 1.13
N ALA A 259 -17.32 7.30 1.73
CA ALA A 259 -16.27 7.79 2.61
C ALA A 259 -16.56 7.39 4.06
N PHE A 260 -15.73 6.52 4.63
CA PHE A 260 -15.87 5.96 5.98
C PHE A 260 -14.98 6.70 6.96
N ARG A 261 -15.58 7.41 7.93
CA ARG A 261 -14.80 8.05 8.98
C ARG A 261 -14.49 7.05 10.09
N ILE A 262 -13.27 6.51 10.07
CA ILE A 262 -12.83 5.57 11.11
C ILE A 262 -12.10 6.32 12.25
N PRO A 263 -11.97 5.71 13.45
CA PRO A 263 -11.20 6.32 14.53
C PRO A 263 -9.74 6.57 14.12
N SER A 264 -9.27 7.80 14.34
CA SER A 264 -7.87 8.16 14.01
C SER A 264 -6.93 7.70 15.11
N SER A 265 -6.31 6.55 14.92
CA SER A 265 -5.30 6.00 15.84
C SER A 265 -4.33 5.08 15.09
N ARG A 266 -3.16 4.82 15.70
CA ARG A 266 -2.19 3.90 15.10
C ARG A 266 -2.72 2.46 14.95
N ALA A 267 -3.65 2.04 15.81
CA ALA A 267 -4.29 0.73 15.71
C ALA A 267 -5.24 0.64 14.50
N PHE A 268 -5.77 1.78 14.04
CA PHE A 268 -6.70 1.90 12.92
C PHE A 268 -6.13 2.86 11.86
N MET A 269 -4.91 2.55 11.37
CA MET A 269 -4.19 3.41 10.43
C MET A 269 -4.97 3.62 9.13
N HIS A 270 -5.55 2.55 8.60
CA HIS A 270 -6.29 2.51 7.34
C HIS A 270 -7.62 1.75 7.49
N LEU A 271 -8.52 1.95 6.54
CA LEU A 271 -9.78 1.23 6.48
C LEU A 271 -9.58 -0.29 6.41
N ASP A 272 -8.60 -0.78 5.66
CA ASP A 272 -8.32 -2.20 5.49
C ASP A 272 -7.73 -2.89 6.72
N THR A 273 -7.29 -2.14 7.73
CA THR A 273 -6.90 -2.71 9.03
C THR A 273 -8.09 -3.12 9.89
N VAL A 274 -9.27 -2.57 9.59
CA VAL A 274 -10.49 -2.78 10.37
C VAL A 274 -11.66 -3.34 9.58
N PHE A 275 -11.53 -3.38 8.24
CA PHE A 275 -12.62 -3.75 7.34
C PHE A 275 -12.07 -4.21 6.01
N THR A 276 -12.34 -5.48 5.60
CA THR A 276 -12.00 -6.01 4.27
C THR A 276 -13.11 -6.89 3.72
N GLN A 277 -13.37 -6.76 2.41
CA GLN A 277 -14.30 -7.63 1.71
C GLN A 277 -13.63 -8.96 1.37
N ILE A 278 -14.28 -10.08 1.67
CA ILE A 278 -13.73 -11.43 1.54
C ILE A 278 -14.60 -12.38 0.72
N ASP A 279 -15.85 -12.01 0.47
CA ASP A 279 -16.78 -12.69 -0.42
C ASP A 279 -17.83 -11.69 -0.90
N TYR A 280 -18.76 -12.09 -1.74
CA TYR A 280 -19.85 -11.25 -2.23
C TYR A 280 -20.67 -10.63 -1.10
N ASP A 281 -20.93 -11.41 -0.05
CA ASP A 281 -21.78 -11.06 1.10
C ASP A 281 -21.03 -11.04 2.43
N LYS A 282 -19.68 -11.16 2.45
CA LYS A 282 -18.93 -11.31 3.69
C LYS A 282 -17.79 -10.31 3.79
N PHE A 283 -17.60 -9.81 5.01
CA PHE A 283 -16.52 -8.89 5.38
C PHE A 283 -15.87 -9.33 6.69
N THR A 284 -14.54 -9.17 6.78
CA THR A 284 -13.88 -9.12 8.09
C THR A 284 -14.04 -7.73 8.67
N ILE A 285 -14.26 -7.64 9.97
CA ILE A 285 -14.47 -6.36 10.63
C ILE A 285 -13.88 -6.38 12.05
N HIS A 286 -13.26 -5.26 12.45
CA HIS A 286 -12.92 -5.07 13.85
C HIS A 286 -14.14 -4.63 14.66
N PRO A 287 -14.40 -5.23 15.85
CA PRO A 287 -15.58 -4.91 16.64
C PRO A 287 -15.78 -3.41 16.96
N ASN A 288 -14.70 -2.65 17.12
CA ASN A 288 -14.77 -1.23 17.46
C ASN A 288 -15.36 -0.33 16.36
N ILE A 289 -15.45 -0.78 15.11
CA ILE A 289 -16.11 -0.01 14.03
C ILE A 289 -17.59 -0.39 13.84
N MET A 290 -18.10 -1.32 14.64
CA MET A 290 -19.53 -1.69 14.61
C MET A 290 -20.45 -0.68 15.35
N GLY A 291 -19.88 0.31 16.04
CA GLY A 291 -20.61 1.42 16.66
C GLY A 291 -21.14 2.43 15.62
N PRO A 292 -21.59 3.61 16.07
CA PRO A 292 -22.01 4.67 15.16
C PRO A 292 -20.83 5.09 14.27
N LEU A 293 -20.87 4.67 13.01
CA LEU A 293 -19.86 5.00 12.01
C LEU A 293 -20.43 6.07 11.08
N GLU A 294 -19.72 7.18 10.93
CA GLU A 294 -20.08 8.20 9.95
C GLU A 294 -19.66 7.73 8.56
N VAL A 295 -20.62 7.57 7.67
CA VAL A 295 -20.40 7.22 6.26
C VAL A 295 -21.03 8.29 5.39
N TYR A 296 -20.24 8.87 4.49
CA TYR A 296 -20.71 9.85 3.52
C TYR A 296 -20.78 9.20 2.14
N GLU A 297 -21.92 9.37 1.48
CA GLU A 297 -22.11 9.02 0.08
C GLU A 297 -21.70 10.21 -0.79
N LEU A 298 -20.81 9.99 -1.73
CA LEU A 298 -20.43 10.98 -2.77
C LEU A 298 -20.91 10.43 -4.11
N THR A 299 -21.69 11.24 -4.84
CA THR A 299 -22.22 10.90 -6.17
C THR A 299 -22.03 12.07 -7.13
N LYS A 300 -22.05 11.77 -8.44
CA LYS A 300 -21.99 12.79 -9.48
C LYS A 300 -23.33 13.51 -9.61
N ASN A 301 -23.32 14.83 -9.58
CA ASN A 301 -24.48 15.69 -9.85
C ASN A 301 -24.10 16.79 -10.86
N GLY A 302 -24.28 16.50 -12.14
CA GLY A 302 -23.77 17.36 -13.23
C GLY A 302 -22.24 17.44 -13.20
N ASP A 303 -21.70 18.66 -13.03
CA ASP A 303 -20.27 18.92 -12.90
C ASP A 303 -19.79 18.96 -11.42
N GLU A 304 -20.72 18.83 -10.47
CA GLU A 304 -20.47 18.88 -9.04
C GLU A 304 -20.51 17.48 -8.42
N VAL A 305 -20.01 17.39 -7.19
CA VAL A 305 -20.11 16.20 -6.34
C VAL A 305 -21.16 16.46 -5.26
N GLU A 306 -22.21 15.66 -5.23
CA GLU A 306 -23.20 15.68 -4.15
C GLU A 306 -22.70 14.82 -2.99
N ILE A 307 -22.80 15.34 -1.76
CA ILE A 307 -22.32 14.66 -0.55
C ILE A 307 -23.47 14.52 0.43
N LYS A 308 -23.72 13.31 0.88
CA LYS A 308 -24.80 12.98 1.81
C LYS A 308 -24.30 12.11 2.96
N LEU A 309 -24.61 12.50 4.20
CA LEU A 309 -24.41 11.63 5.38
C LEU A 309 -25.44 10.52 5.37
N LEU A 310 -24.97 9.27 5.46
CA LEU A 310 -25.82 8.09 5.63
C LEU A 310 -26.06 7.85 7.12
N THR A 311 -27.32 7.55 7.48
CA THR A 311 -27.75 7.31 8.87
C THR A 311 -28.06 5.84 9.15
N ASP A 312 -27.93 5.00 8.13
CA ASP A 312 -28.15 3.56 8.20
C ASP A 312 -27.00 2.84 8.91
N THR A 313 -27.24 1.61 9.34
CA THR A 313 -26.19 0.76 9.90
C THR A 313 -25.18 0.37 8.80
N LEU A 314 -23.92 0.06 9.19
CA LEU A 314 -22.90 -0.42 8.27
C LEU A 314 -23.42 -1.59 7.41
N LYS A 315 -24.10 -2.57 8.05
CA LYS A 315 -24.68 -3.72 7.36
C LYS A 315 -25.67 -3.27 6.28
N SER A 316 -26.62 -2.40 6.59
CA SER A 316 -27.63 -1.92 5.65
C SER A 316 -27.02 -1.10 4.49
N ILE A 317 -25.98 -0.30 4.79
CA ILE A 317 -25.23 0.43 3.77
C ILE A 317 -24.59 -0.57 2.77
N LEU A 318 -23.88 -1.57 3.28
CA LEU A 318 -23.23 -2.57 2.43
C LEU A 318 -24.26 -3.37 1.61
N GLU A 319 -25.36 -3.82 2.22
CA GLU A 319 -26.45 -4.51 1.53
C GLU A 319 -26.98 -3.69 0.35
N LYS A 320 -27.23 -2.39 0.59
CA LYS A 320 -27.74 -1.47 -0.42
C LYS A 320 -26.76 -1.29 -1.60
N TYR A 321 -25.49 -0.96 -1.30
CA TYR A 321 -24.51 -0.58 -2.34
C TYR A 321 -23.88 -1.77 -3.04
N LEU A 322 -23.90 -2.96 -2.43
CA LEU A 322 -23.48 -4.21 -3.09
C LEU A 322 -24.62 -4.90 -3.82
N GLY A 323 -25.88 -4.54 -3.51
CA GLY A 323 -27.06 -5.20 -4.06
C GLY A 323 -27.20 -6.66 -3.59
N VAL A 324 -26.71 -6.98 -2.40
CA VAL A 324 -26.77 -8.32 -1.81
C VAL A 324 -27.55 -8.30 -0.51
N PRO A 325 -28.44 -9.27 -0.27
CA PRO A 325 -29.14 -9.39 1.01
C PRO A 325 -28.23 -10.06 2.08
N ASP A 326 -28.47 -9.74 3.33
CA ASP A 326 -27.89 -10.41 4.51
C ASP A 326 -26.35 -10.44 4.51
N VAL A 327 -25.73 -9.26 4.40
CA VAL A 327 -24.27 -9.11 4.55
C VAL A 327 -23.82 -9.62 5.93
N LYS A 328 -22.78 -10.45 5.93
CA LYS A 328 -22.19 -11.03 7.13
C LYS A 328 -20.92 -10.30 7.51
N LEU A 329 -20.92 -9.78 8.73
CA LEU A 329 -19.77 -9.09 9.31
C LEU A 329 -19.07 -10.03 10.29
N ILE A 330 -17.92 -10.60 9.90
CA ILE A 330 -17.15 -11.57 10.69
C ILE A 330 -16.17 -10.79 11.55
N LYS A 331 -16.33 -10.88 12.86
CA LYS A 331 -15.54 -10.13 13.84
C LYS A 331 -14.14 -10.72 13.98
N CYS A 332 -13.12 -9.91 13.78
CA CYS A 332 -11.74 -10.25 14.11
C CYS A 332 -11.61 -10.58 15.61
N GLY A 333 -11.06 -11.75 15.94
CA GLY A 333 -10.94 -12.25 17.32
C GLY A 333 -12.25 -12.64 17.99
N GLY A 334 -13.38 -12.62 17.26
CA GLY A 334 -14.69 -13.06 17.75
C GLY A 334 -15.30 -12.12 18.79
N GLU A 335 -15.92 -12.69 19.82
CA GLU A 335 -16.60 -11.95 20.90
C GLU A 335 -15.66 -11.69 22.10
N ASP A 336 -14.50 -12.33 22.17
CA ASP A 336 -13.53 -12.09 23.24
C ASP A 336 -12.73 -10.81 22.94
N ARG A 337 -12.84 -9.83 23.85
CA ARG A 337 -12.17 -8.52 23.66
C ARG A 337 -10.65 -8.62 23.60
N ILE A 338 -10.06 -9.52 24.39
CA ILE A 338 -8.61 -9.68 24.43
C ILE A 338 -8.12 -10.32 23.12
N ALA A 339 -8.82 -11.35 22.65
CA ALA A 339 -8.52 -11.96 21.35
C ALA A 339 -8.67 -10.94 20.21
N ALA A 340 -9.76 -10.15 20.21
CA ALA A 340 -10.01 -9.13 19.21
C ALA A 340 -8.89 -8.07 19.17
N GLU A 341 -8.46 -7.54 20.31
CA GLU A 341 -7.37 -6.56 20.41
C GLU A 341 -6.02 -7.16 19.96
N ARG A 342 -5.72 -8.40 20.33
CA ARG A 342 -4.49 -9.10 19.96
C ARG A 342 -4.41 -9.42 18.46
N GLU A 343 -5.47 -9.97 17.90
CA GLU A 343 -5.51 -10.38 16.50
C GLU A 343 -5.64 -9.18 15.56
N GLN A 344 -6.34 -8.11 16.00
CA GLN A 344 -6.32 -6.85 15.27
C GLN A 344 -4.90 -6.24 15.24
N TRP A 345 -4.16 -6.29 16.35
CA TRP A 345 -2.75 -5.86 16.38
C TRP A 345 -1.87 -6.66 15.42
N ASN A 346 -2.24 -7.91 15.15
CA ASN A 346 -1.60 -8.80 14.18
C ASN A 346 -2.31 -8.82 12.82
N ASP A 347 -3.02 -7.75 12.47
CA ASP A 347 -3.66 -7.55 11.17
C ASP A 347 -4.66 -8.64 10.76
N GLY A 348 -5.41 -9.19 11.75
CA GLY A 348 -6.39 -10.26 11.52
C GLY A 348 -7.55 -9.88 10.60
N SER A 349 -7.86 -8.58 10.47
CA SER A 349 -8.83 -8.08 9.49
C SER A 349 -8.21 -7.72 8.14
N ASN A 350 -6.88 -7.64 8.02
CA ASN A 350 -6.17 -7.26 6.80
C ASN A 350 -5.90 -8.47 5.91
N THR A 351 -6.97 -9.07 5.40
CA THR A 351 -6.93 -10.30 4.59
C THR A 351 -6.87 -9.98 3.10
N LEU A 352 -6.20 -10.81 2.31
CA LEU A 352 -6.19 -10.70 0.85
C LEU A 352 -7.15 -11.72 0.24
N CYS A 353 -8.26 -11.25 -0.32
CA CYS A 353 -9.14 -12.09 -1.11
C CYS A 353 -8.54 -12.28 -2.52
N ILE A 354 -8.33 -13.54 -2.93
CA ILE A 354 -7.77 -13.90 -4.25
C ILE A 354 -8.82 -14.44 -5.21
N ALA A 355 -9.95 -14.89 -4.68
CA ALA A 355 -11.17 -15.24 -5.41
C ALA A 355 -12.33 -15.19 -4.40
N PRO A 356 -13.60 -15.07 -4.82
CA PRO A 356 -14.73 -15.03 -3.90
C PRO A 356 -14.67 -16.19 -2.90
N GLY A 357 -14.63 -15.87 -1.62
CA GLY A 357 -14.53 -16.84 -0.53
C GLY A 357 -13.17 -17.54 -0.35
N VAL A 358 -12.13 -17.12 -1.10
CA VAL A 358 -10.75 -17.63 -0.96
C VAL A 358 -9.82 -16.53 -0.52
N ILE A 359 -9.28 -16.63 0.68
CA ILE A 359 -8.51 -15.57 1.33
C ILE A 359 -7.14 -16.04 1.82
N VAL A 360 -6.14 -15.16 1.73
CA VAL A 360 -4.83 -15.34 2.36
C VAL A 360 -4.80 -14.55 3.67
N VAL A 361 -4.33 -15.20 4.73
CA VAL A 361 -4.31 -14.67 6.09
C VAL A 361 -3.00 -15.02 6.80
N TYR A 362 -2.68 -14.32 7.86
CA TYR A 362 -1.61 -14.71 8.77
C TYR A 362 -2.04 -15.91 9.65
N GLU A 363 -1.19 -16.94 9.73
CA GLU A 363 -1.45 -18.15 10.52
C GLU A 363 -1.67 -17.88 12.01
N ARG A 364 -1.06 -16.82 12.55
CA ARG A 364 -1.07 -16.48 13.98
C ARG A 364 -2.40 -15.97 14.53
N ASN A 365 -3.39 -15.71 13.66
CA ASN A 365 -4.71 -15.19 14.04
C ASN A 365 -5.72 -16.34 14.18
N ASP A 366 -5.47 -17.24 15.13
CA ASP A 366 -6.18 -18.51 15.30
C ASP A 366 -7.71 -18.37 15.43
N VAL A 367 -8.17 -17.40 16.23
CA VAL A 367 -9.61 -17.20 16.49
C VAL A 367 -10.29 -16.66 15.23
N SER A 368 -9.73 -15.64 14.58
CA SER A 368 -10.26 -15.11 13.33
C SER A 368 -10.26 -16.17 12.24
N ASN A 369 -9.18 -16.93 12.08
CA ASN A 369 -9.06 -17.96 11.05
C ASN A 369 -10.08 -19.09 11.25
N ALA A 370 -10.37 -19.47 12.49
CA ALA A 370 -11.41 -20.43 12.80
C ALA A 370 -12.81 -19.92 12.40
N LEU A 371 -13.15 -18.68 12.77
CA LEU A 371 -14.43 -18.06 12.43
C LEU A 371 -14.62 -17.89 10.91
N LEU A 372 -13.54 -17.56 10.18
CA LEU A 372 -13.56 -17.46 8.73
C LEU A 372 -13.85 -18.83 8.08
N ARG A 373 -13.25 -19.92 8.59
CA ARG A 373 -13.57 -21.30 8.13
C ARG A 373 -15.00 -21.71 8.46
N GLU A 374 -15.50 -21.39 9.66
CA GLU A 374 -16.90 -21.63 10.05
C GLU A 374 -17.90 -20.88 9.17
N ALA A 375 -17.52 -19.70 8.67
CA ALA A 375 -18.29 -18.93 7.70
C ALA A 375 -18.23 -19.50 6.27
N GLY A 376 -17.55 -20.63 6.06
CA GLY A 376 -17.46 -21.34 4.77
C GLY A 376 -16.37 -20.83 3.83
N LEU A 377 -15.40 -20.07 4.31
CA LEU A 377 -14.31 -19.53 3.49
C LEU A 377 -13.15 -20.55 3.37
N LYS A 378 -12.49 -20.54 2.23
CA LYS A 378 -11.21 -21.23 2.05
C LYS A 378 -10.10 -20.31 2.56
N VAL A 379 -9.55 -20.66 3.72
CA VAL A 379 -8.51 -19.88 4.41
C VAL A 379 -7.14 -20.47 4.07
N LEU A 380 -6.30 -19.67 3.41
CA LEU A 380 -4.92 -19.97 3.05
C LEU A 380 -3.99 -19.25 4.03
N GLU A 381 -3.41 -20.02 4.94
CA GLU A 381 -2.54 -19.48 5.98
C GLU A 381 -1.10 -19.34 5.49
N MET A 382 -0.46 -18.24 5.85
CA MET A 382 0.95 -17.99 5.63
C MET A 382 1.69 -17.72 6.94
N PRO A 383 2.96 -18.13 7.06
CA PRO A 383 3.77 -17.81 8.23
C PRO A 383 3.97 -16.29 8.37
N SER A 384 4.09 -15.81 9.60
CA SER A 384 3.99 -14.36 9.85
C SER A 384 4.73 -13.86 11.10
N ALA A 385 5.69 -14.63 11.62
CA ALA A 385 6.39 -14.26 12.85
C ALA A 385 7.14 -12.93 12.75
N GLU A 386 7.75 -12.67 11.60
CA GLU A 386 8.57 -11.49 11.36
C GLU A 386 7.84 -10.42 10.51
N LEU A 387 7.08 -10.79 9.48
CA LEU A 387 6.38 -9.82 8.63
C LEU A 387 5.33 -9.02 9.39
N SER A 388 4.64 -9.64 10.35
CA SER A 388 3.63 -8.95 11.17
C SER A 388 4.20 -7.86 12.09
N ARG A 389 5.52 -7.81 12.32
CA ARG A 389 6.20 -6.77 13.11
C ARG A 389 6.11 -5.38 12.47
N GLY A 390 5.96 -5.31 11.14
CA GLY A 390 5.77 -4.05 10.41
C GLY A 390 4.35 -3.51 10.45
N ARG A 391 3.38 -4.25 11.01
CA ARG A 391 1.98 -3.82 11.11
C ARG A 391 1.29 -3.64 9.77
N GLY A 392 1.20 -4.71 9.02
CA GLY A 392 0.44 -4.85 7.80
C GLY A 392 0.27 -6.32 7.43
N GLY A 393 -0.94 -6.72 7.02
CA GLY A 393 -1.29 -8.10 6.65
C GLY A 393 -1.10 -8.38 5.16
N PRO A 394 -1.59 -9.53 4.69
CA PRO A 394 -1.47 -9.95 3.29
C PRO A 394 -2.04 -8.95 2.28
N ARG A 395 -3.11 -8.18 2.64
CA ARG A 395 -3.64 -7.14 1.78
C ARG A 395 -2.65 -5.97 1.64
N CYS A 396 -2.09 -5.49 2.74
CA CYS A 396 -1.09 -4.42 2.74
C CYS A 396 0.15 -4.78 1.92
N MET A 397 0.59 -6.04 1.97
CA MET A 397 1.76 -6.53 1.24
C MET A 397 1.52 -6.76 -0.26
N SER A 398 0.34 -6.45 -0.77
CA SER A 398 -0.03 -6.77 -2.14
C SER A 398 -0.78 -5.63 -2.81
N MET A 399 -0.41 -5.31 -4.06
CA MET A 399 -1.17 -4.40 -4.90
C MET A 399 -1.69 -5.13 -6.14
N PRO A 400 -3.00 -5.46 -6.19
CA PRO A 400 -3.62 -6.01 -7.38
C PRO A 400 -3.44 -5.09 -8.59
N LEU A 401 -2.98 -5.65 -9.70
CA LEU A 401 -2.91 -4.95 -10.98
C LEU A 401 -4.02 -5.42 -11.93
N VAL A 402 -4.37 -6.71 -11.87
CA VAL A 402 -5.44 -7.28 -12.70
C VAL A 402 -6.26 -8.27 -11.89
N ARG A 403 -7.58 -8.07 -11.92
CA ARG A 403 -8.60 -9.05 -11.52
C ARG A 403 -9.49 -9.37 -12.71
N GLU A 404 -10.14 -10.53 -12.70
CA GLU A 404 -11.22 -10.83 -13.69
C GLU A 404 -12.37 -9.83 -13.56
N ASP A 405 -13.11 -9.66 -14.66
CA ASP A 405 -14.31 -8.81 -14.70
C ASP A 405 -15.52 -9.49 -14.06
#